data_0b3ba3d49fac7f2ef41e18e58e548215
#
_entry.id   0b3ba3d49fac7f2ef41e18e58e548215
#
_cell.length_a   1.000
_cell.length_b   1.000
_cell.length_c   1.000
_cell.angle_alpha   90.00
_cell.angle_beta   90.00
_cell.angle_gamma   90.00
#
_symmetry.space_group_name_H-M   'P 1'
#
loop_
_entity.id
_entity.type
_entity.pdbx_description
1 polymer ?
#
loop_
_entity_poly.entity_id
_entity_poly.type
_entity_poly.pdbx_seq_one_letter_code
_entity_poly.pdbx_strand_id
1 'polypeptide(L)'
;MQTQHFDAIVIGAGLGGLLCAAHLLERNKRVAILERLPHCGGRFTAKTFQGAQISTGAVHMLPFGSSGVLAHTLRRLHIPHRICDADVFGSFHVHGTQVRARGLLGVYNVFGPRQFFWFLRLGYQMFFRRLPAAQRALPFDTWLARHIDTARNAELVAFFASIARFALSLELHQVRTDEVIRTTRHMLRFGAPGIVQGGCGALTGQLEQQVRQRGAHLLLHTEVLQILHNAGQATGVRVRNKASGEQSMLDAPLVVSDIGPRATGALLHNRQVTQAEVLTQHCAQLPEALGLKVHLLSDISLIPHKGIMYCLDTRRIAGIVQPTNADPRLAPASKHLLISHQVIQSTDLAEERALALADLHTLFGESFTRHCR
;
A
#
# COMPACT_ATOMS: atom_id res chain seq x y z
N MET A 1 5.56 12.67 -38.80
CA MET A 1 5.07 12.65 -37.40
C MET A 1 5.81 13.75 -36.65
N GLN A 2 5.11 14.71 -36.06
CA GLN A 2 5.76 15.72 -35.21
C GLN A 2 6.17 15.05 -33.89
N THR A 3 7.46 14.96 -33.64
CA THR A 3 7.98 14.44 -32.37
C THR A 3 7.85 15.56 -31.32
N GLN A 4 7.19 15.27 -30.19
CA GLN A 4 7.12 16.21 -29.09
C GLN A 4 8.29 15.99 -28.15
N HIS A 5 9.01 17.07 -27.83
CA HIS A 5 10.16 17.03 -26.93
C HIS A 5 9.79 17.46 -25.51
N PHE A 6 10.27 16.71 -24.52
CA PHE A 6 10.12 16.98 -23.10
C PHE A 6 11.48 16.90 -22.41
N ASP A 7 11.61 17.51 -21.22
CA ASP A 7 12.78 17.28 -20.37
C ASP A 7 12.69 15.92 -19.65
N ALA A 8 11.46 15.49 -19.36
CA ALA A 8 11.22 14.21 -18.70
C ALA A 8 9.85 13.61 -19.13
N ILE A 9 9.83 12.29 -19.19
CA ILE A 9 8.60 11.49 -19.34
C ILE A 9 8.41 10.64 -18.10
N VAL A 10 7.21 10.66 -17.52
CA VAL A 10 6.81 9.80 -16.38
C VAL A 10 5.81 8.77 -16.89
N ILE A 11 6.14 7.49 -16.78
CA ILE A 11 5.29 6.36 -17.15
C ILE A 11 4.49 5.93 -15.94
N GLY A 12 3.17 6.10 -15.99
CA GLY A 12 2.22 5.84 -14.92
C GLY A 12 1.86 7.08 -14.12
N ALA A 13 0.56 7.38 -14.04
CA ALA A 13 -0.01 8.44 -13.20
C ALA A 13 -0.52 7.89 -11.86
N GLY A 14 0.19 6.93 -11.28
CA GLY A 14 0.01 6.50 -9.91
C GLY A 14 0.47 7.56 -8.91
N LEU A 15 0.36 7.28 -7.62
CA LEU A 15 0.79 8.21 -6.56
C LEU A 15 2.27 8.60 -6.72
N GLY A 16 3.15 7.63 -6.97
CA GLY A 16 4.59 7.87 -7.16
C GLY A 16 4.89 8.70 -8.40
N GLY A 17 4.26 8.36 -9.52
CA GLY A 17 4.43 9.09 -10.78
C GLY A 17 3.97 10.55 -10.69
N LEU A 18 2.81 10.80 -10.09
CA LEU A 18 2.31 12.17 -9.88
C LEU A 18 3.22 12.99 -8.95
N LEU A 19 3.73 12.39 -7.87
CA LEU A 19 4.69 13.05 -6.98
C LEU A 19 6.02 13.34 -7.67
N CYS A 20 6.52 12.40 -8.47
CA CYS A 20 7.73 12.60 -9.26
C CYS A 20 7.55 13.74 -10.27
N ALA A 21 6.44 13.74 -11.00
CA ALA A 21 6.12 14.81 -11.95
C ALA A 21 6.02 16.17 -11.24
N ALA A 22 5.34 16.26 -10.09
CA ALA A 22 5.26 17.49 -9.31
C ALA A 22 6.65 18.01 -8.93
N HIS A 23 7.57 17.14 -8.54
CA HIS A 23 8.95 17.49 -8.25
C HIS A 23 9.76 18.01 -9.43
N LEU A 24 9.55 17.42 -10.62
CA LEU A 24 10.20 17.86 -11.85
C LEU A 24 9.68 19.22 -12.31
N LEU A 25 8.37 19.43 -12.20
CA LEU A 25 7.72 20.70 -12.52
C LEU A 25 8.19 21.84 -11.62
N GLU A 26 8.41 21.61 -10.32
CA GLU A 26 9.03 22.61 -9.42
C GLU A 26 10.43 23.06 -9.87
N ARG A 27 11.11 22.24 -10.64
CA ARG A 27 12.42 22.55 -11.25
C ARG A 27 12.29 23.10 -12.67
N ASN A 28 11.12 23.59 -13.03
CA ASN A 28 10.81 24.15 -14.36
C ASN A 28 11.08 23.18 -15.51
N LYS A 29 10.94 21.85 -15.25
CA LYS A 29 11.07 20.85 -16.29
C LYS A 29 9.77 20.71 -17.06
N ARG A 30 9.87 20.58 -18.40
CA ARG A 30 8.75 20.23 -19.26
C ARG A 30 8.48 18.73 -19.15
N VAL A 31 7.36 18.34 -18.53
CA VAL A 31 7.07 16.96 -18.16
C VAL A 31 5.85 16.42 -18.90
N ALA A 32 5.99 15.25 -19.54
CA ALA A 32 4.86 14.42 -19.97
C ALA A 32 4.59 13.32 -18.94
N ILE A 33 3.31 13.09 -18.62
CA ILE A 33 2.85 11.99 -17.77
C ILE A 33 1.94 11.11 -18.61
N LEU A 34 2.25 9.81 -18.69
CA LEU A 34 1.56 8.85 -19.55
C LEU A 34 0.81 7.83 -18.71
N GLU A 35 -0.50 7.75 -18.86
CA GLU A 35 -1.35 6.83 -18.13
C GLU A 35 -2.25 6.04 -19.09
N ARG A 36 -2.21 4.72 -18.98
CA ARG A 36 -3.02 3.82 -19.83
C ARG A 36 -4.52 3.80 -19.50
N LEU A 37 -4.87 4.18 -18.26
CA LEU A 37 -6.24 4.24 -17.77
C LEU A 37 -6.89 5.60 -18.08
N PRO A 38 -8.22 5.70 -18.01
CA PRO A 38 -8.93 6.97 -18.17
C PRO A 38 -8.82 7.92 -16.96
N HIS A 39 -8.11 7.51 -15.90
CA HIS A 39 -7.99 8.26 -14.65
C HIS A 39 -6.64 8.05 -14.00
N CYS A 40 -6.21 9.02 -13.20
CA CYS A 40 -5.01 8.93 -12.36
C CYS A 40 -5.24 8.12 -11.09
N GLY A 41 -4.13 7.82 -10.38
CA GLY A 41 -4.10 7.27 -9.03
C GLY A 41 -3.71 5.81 -8.93
N GLY A 42 -3.87 5.02 -9.99
CA GLY A 42 -3.47 3.61 -10.01
C GLY A 42 -4.12 2.82 -8.86
N ARG A 43 -3.29 2.26 -7.96
CA ARG A 43 -3.74 1.53 -6.76
C ARG A 43 -4.04 2.45 -5.56
N PHE A 44 -3.76 3.74 -5.66
CA PHE A 44 -4.04 4.71 -4.60
C PHE A 44 -5.13 5.69 -5.07
N THR A 45 -6.30 5.15 -5.37
CA THR A 45 -7.48 5.96 -5.74
C THR A 45 -8.75 5.31 -5.22
N ALA A 46 -9.90 5.87 -5.55
CA ALA A 46 -11.20 5.34 -5.18
C ALA A 46 -12.20 5.47 -6.32
N LYS A 47 -13.21 4.61 -6.30
CA LYS A 47 -14.40 4.68 -7.16
C LYS A 47 -15.63 4.80 -6.28
N THR A 48 -16.60 5.59 -6.69
CA THR A 48 -17.88 5.65 -5.99
C THR A 48 -18.74 4.46 -6.37
N PHE A 49 -19.19 3.70 -5.38
CA PHE A 49 -20.12 2.59 -5.56
C PHE A 49 -21.17 2.65 -4.45
N GLN A 50 -22.45 2.68 -4.80
CA GLN A 50 -23.58 2.84 -3.87
C GLN A 50 -23.39 4.00 -2.87
N GLY A 51 -22.81 5.11 -3.32
CA GLY A 51 -22.50 6.28 -2.51
C GLY A 51 -21.28 6.18 -1.60
N ALA A 52 -20.60 5.02 -1.55
CA ALA A 52 -19.38 4.82 -0.79
C ALA A 52 -18.13 5.00 -1.67
N GLN A 53 -17.04 5.48 -1.06
CA GLN A 53 -15.74 5.62 -1.71
C GLN A 53 -14.96 4.30 -1.60
N ILE A 54 -15.08 3.46 -2.61
CA ILE A 54 -14.42 2.15 -2.66
C ILE A 54 -12.97 2.33 -3.11
N SER A 55 -12.02 2.07 -2.22
CA SER A 55 -10.59 2.17 -2.56
C SER A 55 -10.14 1.07 -3.50
N THR A 56 -9.26 1.39 -4.46
CA THR A 56 -8.79 0.42 -5.47
C THR A 56 -7.59 -0.41 -5.01
N GLY A 57 -6.87 0.02 -4.00
CA GLY A 57 -5.67 -0.67 -3.52
C GLY A 57 -5.31 -0.34 -2.08
N ALA A 58 -5.14 0.93 -1.73
CA ALA A 58 -4.99 1.37 -0.34
C ALA A 58 -6.34 1.33 0.41
N VAL A 59 -6.29 1.38 1.73
CA VAL A 59 -7.50 1.35 2.59
C VAL A 59 -7.88 2.76 3.08
N HIS A 60 -7.71 3.79 2.24
CA HIS A 60 -7.82 5.22 2.56
C HIS A 60 -6.85 5.70 3.65
N MET A 61 -5.87 4.89 3.97
CA MET A 61 -4.94 5.12 5.07
C MET A 61 -3.53 5.34 4.55
N LEU A 62 -2.81 6.28 5.17
CA LEU A 62 -1.40 6.53 4.93
C LEU A 62 -0.56 5.92 6.06
N PRO A 63 0.50 5.19 5.77
CA PRO A 63 1.49 4.81 6.76
C PRO A 63 2.02 6.06 7.48
N PHE A 64 2.11 6.00 8.81
CA PHE A 64 2.67 7.07 9.66
C PHE A 64 1.90 8.40 9.63
N GLY A 65 0.66 8.41 9.12
CA GLY A 65 -0.26 9.55 9.18
C GLY A 65 0.32 10.88 8.73
N SER A 66 0.00 11.95 9.46
CA SER A 66 0.45 13.32 9.18
C SER A 66 1.95 13.56 9.42
N SER A 67 2.62 12.66 10.14
CA SER A 67 4.07 12.72 10.44
C SER A 67 4.91 11.92 9.45
N GLY A 68 4.30 11.15 8.56
CA GLY A 68 4.98 10.27 7.62
C GLY A 68 5.66 10.99 6.46
N VAL A 69 6.52 10.23 5.77
CA VAL A 69 7.29 10.72 4.61
C VAL A 69 6.37 11.27 3.52
N LEU A 70 5.24 10.60 3.23
CA LEU A 70 4.31 11.06 2.21
C LEU A 70 3.68 12.41 2.60
N ALA A 71 3.20 12.57 3.83
CA ALA A 71 2.65 13.83 4.31
C ALA A 71 3.68 14.97 4.27
N HIS A 72 4.94 14.66 4.63
CA HIS A 72 6.05 15.63 4.52
C HIS A 72 6.31 16.03 3.06
N THR A 73 6.31 15.06 2.12
CA THR A 73 6.49 15.31 0.69
C THR A 73 5.35 16.16 0.13
N LEU A 74 4.09 15.88 0.50
CA LEU A 74 2.94 16.67 0.08
C LEU A 74 3.03 18.12 0.57
N ARG A 75 3.42 18.34 1.85
CA ARG A 75 3.65 19.70 2.37
C ARG A 75 4.75 20.45 1.60
N ARG A 76 5.89 19.79 1.36
CA ARG A 76 7.00 20.39 0.60
C ARG A 76 6.61 20.76 -0.83
N LEU A 77 5.76 19.95 -1.46
CA LEU A 77 5.25 20.19 -2.81
C LEU A 77 4.04 21.15 -2.83
N HIS A 78 3.62 21.69 -1.67
CA HIS A 78 2.44 22.54 -1.53
C HIS A 78 1.16 21.88 -2.09
N ILE A 79 1.02 20.56 -1.94
CA ILE A 79 -0.18 19.83 -2.34
C ILE A 79 -1.21 19.91 -1.21
N PRO A 80 -2.41 20.45 -1.46
CA PRO A 80 -3.47 20.51 -0.44
C PRO A 80 -3.87 19.10 0.01
N HIS A 81 -3.84 18.85 1.31
CA HIS A 81 -4.24 17.56 1.89
C HIS A 81 -4.64 17.72 3.34
N ARG A 82 -5.49 16.82 3.81
CA ARG A 82 -5.83 16.68 5.23
C ARG A 82 -5.74 15.21 5.62
N ILE A 83 -5.05 14.93 6.72
CA ILE A 83 -4.87 13.60 7.27
C ILE A 83 -5.37 13.62 8.70
N CYS A 84 -6.27 12.70 9.04
CA CYS A 84 -6.73 12.47 10.40
C CYS A 84 -5.94 11.30 10.97
N ASP A 85 -5.02 11.57 11.89
CA ASP A 85 -4.22 10.54 12.53
C ASP A 85 -5.08 9.63 13.40
N ALA A 86 -4.70 8.36 13.47
CA ALA A 86 -5.36 7.40 14.32
C ALA A 86 -5.13 7.77 15.80
N ASP A 87 -6.18 7.67 16.60
CA ASP A 87 -6.17 7.90 18.03
C ASP A 87 -5.53 6.77 18.84
N VAL A 88 -5.40 5.61 18.20
CA VAL A 88 -4.70 4.43 18.67
C VAL A 88 -3.94 3.79 17.51
N PHE A 89 -2.83 3.11 17.80
CA PHE A 89 -2.12 2.34 16.78
C PHE A 89 -3.04 1.27 16.16
N GLY A 90 -3.84 0.62 17.00
CA GLY A 90 -4.84 -0.35 16.58
C GLY A 90 -5.47 -1.08 17.75
N SER A 91 -6.26 -2.08 17.41
CA SER A 91 -6.74 -3.13 18.30
C SER A 91 -6.38 -4.49 17.71
N PHE A 92 -6.47 -5.52 18.54
CA PHE A 92 -6.25 -6.90 18.12
C PHE A 92 -7.53 -7.70 18.38
N HIS A 93 -7.97 -8.43 17.36
CA HIS A 93 -8.98 -9.46 17.54
C HIS A 93 -8.26 -10.78 17.83
N VAL A 94 -8.47 -11.30 19.03
CA VAL A 94 -7.84 -12.52 19.54
C VAL A 94 -8.77 -13.22 20.51
N HIS A 95 -8.88 -14.55 20.44
CA HIS A 95 -9.78 -15.37 21.27
C HIS A 95 -11.23 -14.88 21.25
N GLY A 96 -11.72 -14.46 20.07
CA GLY A 96 -13.09 -13.97 19.90
C GLY A 96 -13.37 -12.59 20.53
N THR A 97 -12.34 -11.88 20.97
CA THR A 97 -12.50 -10.56 21.61
C THR A 97 -11.60 -9.49 20.97
N GLN A 98 -12.10 -8.25 21.00
CA GLN A 98 -11.32 -7.10 20.52
C GLN A 98 -10.60 -6.44 21.70
N VAL A 99 -9.27 -6.48 21.70
CA VAL A 99 -8.41 -5.86 22.72
C VAL A 99 -7.73 -4.62 22.14
N ARG A 100 -7.94 -3.44 22.74
CA ARG A 100 -7.26 -2.21 22.36
C ARG A 100 -5.82 -2.20 22.86
N ALA A 101 -4.87 -2.03 21.94
CA ALA A 101 -3.45 -1.88 22.28
C ALA A 101 -3.12 -0.41 22.61
N ARG A 102 -3.32 -0.01 23.85
CA ARG A 102 -2.82 1.27 24.38
C ARG A 102 -1.53 1.00 25.19
N GLY A 103 -0.38 1.35 24.57
CA GLY A 103 0.92 1.17 25.22
C GLY A 103 1.24 -0.31 25.55
N LEU A 104 2.24 -0.50 26.39
CA LEU A 104 2.71 -1.84 26.77
C LEU A 104 1.68 -2.66 27.55
N LEU A 105 0.82 -2.01 28.35
CA LEU A 105 -0.24 -2.69 29.07
C LEU A 105 -1.26 -3.34 28.13
N GLY A 106 -1.65 -2.64 27.07
CA GLY A 106 -2.55 -3.20 26.06
C GLY A 106 -1.92 -4.40 25.34
N VAL A 107 -0.64 -4.34 25.03
CA VAL A 107 0.12 -5.47 24.46
C VAL A 107 0.21 -6.65 25.43
N TYR A 108 0.44 -6.38 26.71
CA TYR A 108 0.42 -7.41 27.76
C TYR A 108 -0.94 -8.13 27.83
N ASN A 109 -2.04 -7.39 27.74
CA ASN A 109 -3.39 -7.97 27.77
C ASN A 109 -3.69 -8.87 26.54
N VAL A 110 -3.02 -8.63 25.41
CA VAL A 110 -3.12 -9.49 24.22
C VAL A 110 -2.35 -10.80 24.42
N PHE A 111 -1.13 -10.71 24.93
CA PHE A 111 -0.19 -11.85 24.91
C PHE A 111 -0.09 -12.61 26.22
N GLY A 112 -0.52 -12.04 27.35
CA GLY A 112 -0.23 -12.56 28.67
C GLY A 112 1.27 -12.48 29.04
N PRO A 113 1.65 -12.88 30.27
CA PRO A 113 2.98 -12.61 30.80
C PRO A 113 4.11 -13.28 30.01
N ARG A 114 3.90 -14.52 29.56
CA ARG A 114 4.92 -15.31 28.89
C ARG A 114 5.28 -14.76 27.51
N GLN A 115 4.29 -14.56 26.66
CA GLN A 115 4.53 -14.06 25.30
C GLN A 115 4.92 -12.58 25.30
N PHE A 116 4.44 -11.81 26.29
CA PHE A 116 4.86 -10.43 26.50
C PHE A 116 6.37 -10.32 26.83
N PHE A 117 6.91 -11.26 27.64
CA PHE A 117 8.36 -11.32 27.85
C PHE A 117 9.12 -11.53 26.53
N TRP A 118 8.66 -12.42 25.68
CA TRP A 118 9.28 -12.65 24.37
C TRP A 118 9.11 -11.46 23.44
N PHE A 119 7.94 -10.80 23.46
CA PHE A 119 7.72 -9.57 22.72
C PHE A 119 8.76 -8.49 23.08
N LEU A 120 8.99 -8.25 24.35
CA LEU A 120 9.99 -7.29 24.83
C LEU A 120 11.42 -7.71 24.45
N ARG A 121 11.76 -8.99 24.58
CA ARG A 121 13.07 -9.54 24.21
C ARG A 121 13.36 -9.38 22.71
N LEU A 122 12.39 -9.72 21.85
CA LEU A 122 12.51 -9.54 20.41
C LEU A 122 12.61 -8.04 20.06
N GLY A 123 11.79 -7.20 20.69
CA GLY A 123 11.87 -5.74 20.55
C GLY A 123 13.26 -5.22 20.89
N TYR A 124 13.83 -5.64 22.03
CA TYR A 124 15.19 -5.27 22.39
C TYR A 124 16.22 -5.66 21.31
N GLN A 125 16.14 -6.88 20.78
CA GLN A 125 17.04 -7.32 19.71
C GLN A 125 16.87 -6.51 18.42
N MET A 126 15.63 -6.22 18.04
CA MET A 126 15.33 -5.46 16.81
C MET A 126 15.74 -3.98 16.89
N PHE A 127 15.69 -3.37 18.07
CA PHE A 127 15.91 -1.95 18.24
C PHE A 127 17.31 -1.57 18.69
N PHE A 128 17.84 -2.33 19.64
CA PHE A 128 19.08 -1.96 20.36
C PHE A 128 20.30 -2.78 19.94
N ARG A 129 20.11 -3.92 19.28
CA ARG A 129 21.23 -4.72 18.78
C ARG A 129 21.43 -4.54 17.28
N ARG A 130 22.69 -4.48 16.86
CA ARG A 130 23.06 -4.56 15.44
C ARG A 130 23.08 -6.03 15.04
N LEU A 131 22.05 -6.49 14.33
CA LEU A 131 22.04 -7.84 13.80
C LEU A 131 23.09 -7.98 12.69
N PRO A 132 23.84 -9.11 12.63
CA PRO A 132 24.71 -9.45 11.53
C PRO A 132 23.97 -9.42 10.18
N ALA A 133 24.68 -9.10 9.08
CA ALA A 133 24.08 -9.04 7.75
C ALA A 133 23.36 -10.34 7.36
N ALA A 134 23.96 -11.49 7.67
CA ALA A 134 23.37 -12.80 7.43
C ALA A 134 22.02 -12.99 8.14
N GLN A 135 21.85 -12.51 9.37
CA GLN A 135 20.57 -12.58 10.10
C GLN A 135 19.55 -11.59 9.55
N ARG A 136 19.98 -10.41 9.13
CA ARG A 136 19.09 -9.39 8.52
C ARG A 136 18.49 -9.85 7.20
N ALA A 137 19.23 -10.66 6.47
CA ALA A 137 18.80 -11.21 5.18
C ALA A 137 17.83 -12.38 5.28
N LEU A 138 17.71 -13.01 6.45
CA LEU A 138 16.81 -14.15 6.66
C LEU A 138 15.34 -13.76 6.45
N PRO A 139 14.48 -14.69 5.98
CA PRO A 139 13.05 -14.60 6.15
C PRO A 139 12.69 -14.40 7.62
N PHE A 140 11.67 -13.57 7.89
CA PHE A 140 11.39 -13.18 9.27
C PHE A 140 10.84 -14.34 10.12
N ASP A 141 10.08 -15.27 9.55
CA ASP A 141 9.66 -16.50 10.21
C ASP A 141 10.84 -17.36 10.65
N THR A 142 11.83 -17.52 9.77
CA THR A 142 13.07 -18.25 10.06
C THR A 142 13.87 -17.56 11.18
N TRP A 143 13.92 -16.22 11.16
CA TRP A 143 14.55 -15.46 12.23
C TRP A 143 13.80 -15.63 13.56
N LEU A 144 12.45 -15.56 13.56
CA LEU A 144 11.62 -15.81 14.75
C LEU A 144 11.87 -17.21 15.34
N ALA A 145 11.83 -18.25 14.49
CA ALA A 145 12.01 -19.64 14.94
C ALA A 145 13.38 -19.90 15.60
N ARG A 146 14.41 -19.10 15.28
CA ARG A 146 15.71 -19.15 15.93
C ARG A 146 15.73 -18.51 17.32
N HIS A 147 14.73 -17.71 17.66
CA HIS A 147 14.72 -16.91 18.89
C HIS A 147 13.62 -17.32 19.85
N ILE A 148 12.53 -17.91 19.36
CA ILE A 148 11.38 -18.33 20.15
C ILE A 148 10.86 -19.70 19.69
N ASP A 149 10.24 -20.43 20.58
CA ASP A 149 9.40 -21.56 20.23
C ASP A 149 8.08 -21.02 19.63
N THR A 150 7.94 -21.12 18.30
CA THR A 150 6.83 -20.54 17.56
C THR A 150 5.49 -21.19 17.90
N ALA A 151 5.46 -22.49 18.20
CA ALA A 151 4.24 -23.19 18.59
C ALA A 151 3.71 -22.72 19.94
N ARG A 152 4.61 -22.52 20.90
CA ARG A 152 4.25 -22.02 22.23
C ARG A 152 4.01 -20.51 22.29
N ASN A 153 4.31 -19.75 21.23
CA ASN A 153 4.12 -18.31 21.12
C ASN A 153 3.29 -17.96 19.87
N ALA A 154 2.24 -18.75 19.62
CA ALA A 154 1.44 -18.68 18.40
C ALA A 154 0.80 -17.29 18.18
N GLU A 155 0.27 -16.65 19.24
CA GLU A 155 -0.35 -15.32 19.12
C GLU A 155 0.68 -14.24 18.80
N LEU A 156 1.92 -14.37 19.31
CA LEU A 156 3.01 -13.45 18.96
C LEU A 156 3.44 -13.63 17.50
N VAL A 157 3.46 -14.85 16.99
CA VAL A 157 3.69 -15.11 15.56
C VAL A 157 2.55 -14.55 14.72
N ALA A 158 1.30 -14.80 15.12
CA ALA A 158 0.11 -14.26 14.45
C ALA A 158 0.08 -12.73 14.42
N PHE A 159 0.55 -12.07 15.49
CA PHE A 159 0.71 -10.61 15.54
C PHE A 159 1.64 -10.10 14.45
N PHE A 160 2.85 -10.66 14.31
CA PHE A 160 3.76 -10.25 13.24
C PHE A 160 3.22 -10.59 11.86
N ALA A 161 2.56 -11.75 11.73
CA ALA A 161 1.95 -12.17 10.47
C ALA A 161 0.82 -11.23 10.05
N SER A 162 -0.07 -10.83 10.97
CA SER A 162 -1.18 -9.92 10.64
C SER A 162 -0.67 -8.54 10.19
N ILE A 163 0.39 -8.02 10.83
CA ILE A 163 1.02 -6.76 10.41
C ILE A 163 1.65 -6.89 9.03
N ALA A 164 2.42 -7.97 8.77
CA ALA A 164 3.07 -8.18 7.48
C ALA A 164 2.03 -8.35 6.35
N ARG A 165 1.00 -9.16 6.58
CA ARG A 165 -0.11 -9.37 5.64
C ARG A 165 -0.87 -8.08 5.36
N PHE A 166 -1.19 -7.31 6.39
CA PHE A 166 -1.96 -6.07 6.24
C PHE A 166 -1.15 -4.95 5.57
N ALA A 167 0.08 -4.73 6.02
CA ALA A 167 0.91 -3.61 5.56
C ALA A 167 1.64 -3.89 4.24
N LEU A 168 2.07 -5.14 4.00
CA LEU A 168 2.93 -5.50 2.88
C LEU A 168 2.25 -6.45 1.88
N SER A 169 1.10 -7.05 2.22
CA SER A 169 0.45 -8.13 1.46
C SER A 169 1.39 -9.34 1.24
N LEU A 170 2.18 -9.67 2.24
CA LEU A 170 3.17 -10.75 2.22
C LEU A 170 3.07 -11.63 3.45
N GLU A 171 3.42 -12.91 3.29
CA GLU A 171 3.61 -13.85 4.39
C GLU A 171 4.98 -13.64 5.07
N LEU A 172 5.14 -14.07 6.33
CA LEU A 172 6.39 -13.84 7.07
C LEU A 172 7.63 -14.47 6.40
N HIS A 173 7.46 -15.60 5.71
CA HIS A 173 8.56 -16.25 4.97
C HIS A 173 8.99 -15.46 3.72
N GLN A 174 8.17 -14.53 3.25
CA GLN A 174 8.47 -13.67 2.09
C GLN A 174 9.09 -12.32 2.50
N VAL A 175 9.04 -11.98 3.80
CA VAL A 175 9.53 -10.69 4.32
C VAL A 175 10.89 -10.88 4.97
N ARG A 176 11.88 -10.08 4.57
CA ARG A 176 13.20 -10.10 5.19
C ARG A 176 13.16 -9.48 6.58
N THR A 177 13.99 -9.98 7.48
CA THR A 177 14.12 -9.48 8.85
C THR A 177 14.47 -7.99 8.92
N ASP A 178 15.35 -7.49 8.04
CA ASP A 178 15.70 -6.06 8.00
C ASP A 178 14.53 -5.16 7.61
N GLU A 179 13.60 -5.64 6.77
CA GLU A 179 12.37 -4.90 6.41
C GLU A 179 11.43 -4.76 7.61
N VAL A 180 11.23 -5.85 8.37
CA VAL A 180 10.40 -5.80 9.58
C VAL A 180 11.00 -4.81 10.59
N ILE A 181 12.31 -4.88 10.83
CA ILE A 181 13.02 -3.98 11.74
C ILE A 181 12.88 -2.52 11.27
N ARG A 182 13.09 -2.24 9.98
CA ARG A 182 12.97 -0.91 9.40
C ARG A 182 11.56 -0.36 9.55
N THR A 183 10.57 -1.15 9.18
CA THR A 183 9.16 -0.77 9.28
C THR A 183 8.77 -0.48 10.71
N THR A 184 9.14 -1.33 11.66
CA THR A 184 8.83 -1.15 13.07
C THR A 184 9.51 0.10 13.66
N ARG A 185 10.78 0.37 13.29
CA ARG A 185 11.48 1.61 13.68
C ARG A 185 10.79 2.85 13.13
N HIS A 186 10.31 2.80 11.89
CA HIS A 186 9.55 3.91 11.31
C HIS A 186 8.21 4.13 12.02
N MET A 187 7.50 3.06 12.40
CA MET A 187 6.27 3.17 13.19
C MET A 187 6.50 3.85 14.55
N LEU A 188 7.59 3.51 15.23
CA LEU A 188 7.94 4.17 16.50
C LEU A 188 8.38 5.62 16.31
N ARG A 189 9.05 5.93 15.20
CA ARG A 189 9.54 7.29 14.91
C ARG A 189 8.44 8.23 14.46
N PHE A 190 7.56 7.79 13.59
CA PHE A 190 6.58 8.61 12.90
C PHE A 190 5.15 8.46 13.42
N GLY A 191 4.91 7.46 14.28
CA GLY A 191 3.60 7.25 14.92
C GLY A 191 2.65 6.37 14.13
N ALA A 192 1.37 6.48 14.51
CA ALA A 192 0.27 5.71 13.96
C ALA A 192 -0.06 6.09 12.51
N PRO A 193 -0.74 5.20 11.77
CA PRO A 193 -1.25 5.56 10.46
C PRO A 193 -2.34 6.64 10.55
N GLY A 194 -2.64 7.29 9.42
CA GLY A 194 -3.68 8.30 9.35
C GLY A 194 -4.58 8.11 8.14
N ILE A 195 -5.84 8.54 8.25
CA ILE A 195 -6.83 8.46 7.18
C ILE A 195 -6.85 9.76 6.40
N VAL A 196 -6.79 9.65 5.08
CA VAL A 196 -6.90 10.80 4.18
C VAL A 196 -8.35 11.27 4.16
N GLN A 197 -8.60 12.53 4.47
CA GLN A 197 -9.94 13.12 4.33
C GLN A 197 -10.32 13.20 2.85
N GLY A 198 -11.55 12.78 2.54
CA GLY A 198 -12.03 12.56 1.18
C GLY A 198 -11.52 11.26 0.54
N GLY A 199 -10.69 10.49 1.25
CA GLY A 199 -10.12 9.22 0.78
C GLY A 199 -8.96 9.37 -0.20
N CYS A 200 -8.45 8.24 -0.68
CA CYS A 200 -7.34 8.19 -1.63
C CYS A 200 -7.66 8.92 -2.94
N GLY A 201 -8.91 8.83 -3.42
CA GLY A 201 -9.35 9.49 -4.65
C GLY A 201 -9.26 11.01 -4.57
N ALA A 202 -9.62 11.61 -3.44
CA ALA A 202 -9.50 13.06 -3.26
C ALA A 202 -8.03 13.52 -3.29
N LEU A 203 -7.13 12.79 -2.65
CA LEU A 203 -5.71 13.14 -2.66
C LEU A 203 -5.10 13.01 -4.07
N THR A 204 -5.42 11.95 -4.80
CA THR A 204 -4.93 11.80 -6.17
C THR A 204 -5.53 12.83 -7.12
N GLY A 205 -6.79 13.21 -6.92
CA GLY A 205 -7.42 14.33 -7.65
C GLY A 205 -6.72 15.68 -7.40
N GLN A 206 -6.34 15.95 -6.14
CA GLN A 206 -5.54 17.14 -5.81
C GLN A 206 -4.16 17.11 -6.48
N LEU A 207 -3.48 15.96 -6.48
CA LEU A 207 -2.19 15.80 -7.17
C LEU A 207 -2.33 15.99 -8.68
N GLU A 208 -3.34 15.37 -9.30
CA GLU A 208 -3.63 15.56 -10.72
C GLU A 208 -3.87 17.04 -11.07
N GLN A 209 -4.72 17.70 -10.29
CA GLN A 209 -5.01 19.12 -10.49
C GLN A 209 -3.73 19.96 -10.39
N GLN A 210 -2.90 19.72 -9.39
CA GLN A 210 -1.65 20.47 -9.18
C GLN A 210 -0.64 20.25 -10.32
N VAL A 211 -0.44 19.03 -10.79
CA VAL A 211 0.51 18.81 -11.91
C VAL A 211 0.01 19.43 -13.21
N ARG A 212 -1.30 19.41 -13.47
CA ARG A 212 -1.90 20.10 -14.62
C ARG A 212 -1.74 21.61 -14.53
N GLN A 213 -2.04 22.22 -13.39
CA GLN A 213 -1.88 23.65 -13.15
C GLN A 213 -0.42 24.13 -13.30
N ARG A 214 0.54 23.26 -12.98
CA ARG A 214 1.97 23.53 -13.16
C ARG A 214 2.49 23.24 -14.57
N GLY A 215 1.60 22.91 -15.52
CA GLY A 215 1.94 22.76 -16.94
C GLY A 215 2.38 21.37 -17.36
N ALA A 216 2.06 20.30 -16.58
CA ALA A 216 2.30 18.93 -17.03
C ALA A 216 1.44 18.57 -18.26
N HIS A 217 2.04 17.90 -19.24
CA HIS A 217 1.32 17.25 -20.31
C HIS A 217 0.84 15.86 -19.84
N LEU A 218 -0.35 15.80 -19.24
CA LEU A 218 -0.94 14.57 -18.77
C LEU A 218 -1.79 13.93 -19.88
N LEU A 219 -1.31 12.79 -20.39
CA LEU A 219 -1.92 12.00 -21.45
C LEU A 219 -2.53 10.72 -20.86
N LEU A 220 -3.85 10.74 -20.66
CA LEU A 220 -4.64 9.58 -20.27
C LEU A 220 -4.92 8.69 -21.49
N HIS A 221 -5.42 7.46 -21.30
CA HIS A 221 -5.64 6.47 -22.36
C HIS A 221 -4.39 6.20 -23.21
N THR A 222 -3.19 6.50 -22.67
CA THR A 222 -1.93 6.42 -23.41
C THR A 222 -1.05 5.32 -22.82
N GLU A 223 -0.92 4.25 -23.58
CA GLU A 223 -0.11 3.09 -23.24
C GLU A 223 1.30 3.25 -23.79
N VAL A 224 2.30 3.11 -22.95
CA VAL A 224 3.69 3.03 -23.38
C VAL A 224 3.96 1.62 -23.89
N LEU A 225 4.45 1.50 -25.12
CA LEU A 225 4.77 0.25 -25.79
C LEU A 225 6.25 -0.11 -25.64
N GLN A 226 7.13 0.91 -25.56
CA GLN A 226 8.57 0.73 -25.50
C GLN A 226 9.24 1.96 -24.94
N ILE A 227 10.30 1.76 -24.14
CA ILE A 227 11.26 2.80 -23.79
C ILE A 227 12.37 2.77 -24.85
N LEU A 228 12.53 3.92 -25.52
CA LEU A 228 13.57 4.10 -26.54
C LEU A 228 14.90 4.46 -25.89
N HIS A 229 15.99 3.93 -26.40
CA HIS A 229 17.33 4.20 -25.89
C HIS A 229 18.36 4.20 -27.01
N ASN A 230 19.44 4.93 -26.83
CA ASN A 230 20.62 4.91 -27.68
C ASN A 230 21.87 4.84 -26.80
N ALA A 231 22.79 3.96 -27.12
CA ALA A 231 24.04 3.73 -26.35
C ALA A 231 23.81 3.58 -24.82
N GLY A 232 22.72 2.90 -24.42
CA GLY A 232 22.38 2.68 -23.01
C GLY A 232 21.70 3.85 -22.31
N GLN A 233 21.46 4.96 -22.98
CA GLN A 233 20.74 6.12 -22.46
C GLN A 233 19.31 6.18 -22.99
N ALA A 234 18.33 6.49 -22.15
CA ALA A 234 16.95 6.71 -22.59
C ALA A 234 16.88 7.93 -23.49
N THR A 235 16.13 7.82 -24.60
CA THR A 235 15.90 8.90 -25.56
C THR A 235 14.43 9.27 -25.68
N GLY A 236 13.53 8.47 -25.14
CA GLY A 236 12.09 8.72 -25.20
C GLY A 236 11.27 7.43 -25.05
N VAL A 237 10.05 7.50 -25.54
CA VAL A 237 9.11 6.37 -25.51
C VAL A 237 8.29 6.30 -26.81
N ARG A 238 7.90 5.07 -27.18
CA ARG A 238 6.85 4.82 -28.16
C ARG A 238 5.55 4.53 -27.43
N VAL A 239 4.49 5.21 -27.83
CA VAL A 239 3.18 5.15 -27.18
C VAL A 239 2.07 4.77 -28.15
N ARG A 240 0.95 4.32 -27.60
CA ARG A 240 -0.30 4.08 -28.32
C ARG A 240 -1.45 4.74 -27.57
N ASN A 241 -2.22 5.55 -28.26
CA ASN A 241 -3.52 6.00 -27.75
C ASN A 241 -4.51 4.82 -27.79
N LYS A 242 -5.05 4.42 -26.66
CA LYS A 242 -5.95 3.25 -26.56
C LYS A 242 -7.33 3.51 -27.18
N ALA A 243 -7.75 4.75 -27.31
CA ALA A 243 -9.04 5.10 -27.91
C ALA A 243 -8.98 5.13 -29.44
N SER A 244 -7.93 5.73 -30.03
CA SER A 244 -7.77 5.83 -31.49
C SER A 244 -6.92 4.69 -32.10
N GLY A 245 -6.12 3.99 -31.29
CA GLY A 245 -5.12 3.03 -31.77
C GLY A 245 -3.87 3.67 -32.36
N GLU A 246 -3.82 4.99 -32.47
CA GLU A 246 -2.72 5.75 -33.08
C GLU A 246 -1.44 5.59 -32.25
N GLN A 247 -0.31 5.38 -32.95
CA GLN A 247 1.00 5.30 -32.33
C GLN A 247 1.81 6.57 -32.64
N SER A 248 2.57 7.01 -31.64
CA SER A 248 3.47 8.16 -31.76
C SER A 248 4.72 7.96 -30.91
N MET A 249 5.70 8.84 -31.09
CA MET A 249 6.94 8.88 -30.31
C MET A 249 7.02 10.21 -29.56
N LEU A 250 7.48 10.13 -28.30
CA LEU A 250 7.76 11.27 -27.45
C LEU A 250 9.23 11.19 -27.05
N ASP A 251 9.96 12.29 -27.19
CA ASP A 251 11.38 12.35 -26.89
C ASP A 251 11.62 13.01 -25.53
N ALA A 252 12.50 12.40 -24.73
CA ALA A 252 13.01 12.98 -23.49
C ALA A 252 14.32 12.30 -23.09
N PRO A 253 15.30 13.05 -22.57
CA PRO A 253 16.55 12.49 -22.07
C PRO A 253 16.36 11.78 -20.71
N LEU A 254 15.23 11.97 -20.03
CA LEU A 254 14.89 11.33 -18.77
C LEU A 254 13.54 10.61 -18.88
N VAL A 255 13.53 9.32 -18.61
CA VAL A 255 12.31 8.50 -18.50
C VAL A 255 12.25 7.91 -17.09
N VAL A 256 11.18 8.25 -16.36
CA VAL A 256 10.88 7.73 -15.03
C VAL A 256 9.71 6.76 -15.13
N SER A 257 9.84 5.56 -14.59
CA SER A 257 8.80 4.54 -14.63
C SER A 257 8.23 4.26 -13.26
N ASP A 258 6.90 4.44 -13.07
CA ASP A 258 6.14 4.16 -11.85
C ASP A 258 5.17 2.96 -12.04
N ILE A 259 5.41 2.11 -13.03
CA ILE A 259 4.56 0.95 -13.33
C ILE A 259 5.09 -0.36 -12.71
N GLY A 260 6.13 -0.26 -11.90
CA GLY A 260 6.81 -1.39 -11.28
C GLY A 260 7.92 -2.00 -12.15
N PRO A 261 8.89 -2.66 -11.51
CA PRO A 261 10.13 -3.08 -12.19
C PRO A 261 9.89 -4.16 -13.24
N ARG A 262 8.98 -5.11 -13.03
CA ARG A 262 8.66 -6.17 -14.01
C ARG A 262 8.07 -5.59 -15.30
N ALA A 263 7.07 -4.71 -15.18
CA ALA A 263 6.48 -4.05 -16.33
C ALA A 263 7.46 -3.10 -17.02
N THR A 264 8.32 -2.41 -16.26
CA THR A 264 9.39 -1.57 -16.80
C THR A 264 10.40 -2.40 -17.62
N GLY A 265 10.83 -3.54 -17.09
CA GLY A 265 11.71 -4.47 -17.80
C GLY A 265 11.14 -4.94 -19.14
N ALA A 266 9.82 -5.19 -19.17
CA ALA A 266 9.13 -5.57 -20.40
C ALA A 266 9.13 -4.47 -21.47
N LEU A 267 9.19 -3.18 -21.08
CA LEU A 267 9.28 -2.05 -22.01
C LEU A 267 10.69 -1.81 -22.57
N LEU A 268 11.72 -2.42 -21.97
CA LEU A 268 13.13 -2.29 -22.36
C LEU A 268 13.56 -3.38 -23.37
N HIS A 269 12.70 -3.77 -24.29
CA HIS A 269 12.77 -4.94 -25.17
C HIS A 269 14.00 -5.05 -26.10
N ASN A 270 15.16 -4.55 -25.75
CA ASN A 270 16.34 -4.77 -26.59
C ASN A 270 17.48 -5.43 -25.77
N ARG A 271 17.96 -6.60 -26.22
CA ARG A 271 19.04 -7.40 -25.61
C ARG A 271 20.38 -6.66 -25.40
N GLN A 272 20.46 -5.39 -25.80
CA GLN A 272 21.66 -4.57 -25.65
C GLN A 272 21.73 -3.78 -24.33
N VAL A 273 20.72 -3.87 -23.45
CA VAL A 273 20.73 -3.18 -22.15
C VAL A 273 20.95 -4.22 -21.06
N THR A 274 22.21 -4.46 -20.71
CA THR A 274 22.63 -5.42 -19.66
C THR A 274 21.90 -5.20 -18.34
N GLN A 275 21.59 -3.95 -17.99
CA GLN A 275 20.84 -3.60 -16.78
C GLN A 275 19.37 -4.00 -16.86
N ALA A 276 18.75 -4.03 -18.05
CA ALA A 276 17.37 -4.50 -18.22
C ALA A 276 17.25 -6.01 -18.01
N GLU A 277 18.25 -6.78 -18.45
CA GLU A 277 18.29 -8.23 -18.21
C GLU A 277 18.43 -8.53 -16.71
N VAL A 278 19.35 -7.83 -16.03
CA VAL A 278 19.54 -7.95 -14.57
C VAL A 278 18.25 -7.59 -13.83
N LEU A 279 17.58 -6.50 -14.19
CA LEU A 279 16.31 -6.10 -13.60
C LEU A 279 15.23 -7.16 -13.82
N THR A 280 15.10 -7.67 -15.05
CA THR A 280 14.09 -8.68 -15.41
C THR A 280 14.34 -10.00 -14.68
N GLN A 281 15.58 -10.46 -14.62
CA GLN A 281 15.97 -11.68 -13.88
C GLN A 281 15.73 -11.53 -12.38
N HIS A 282 16.12 -10.40 -11.81
CA HIS A 282 15.88 -10.13 -10.39
C HIS A 282 14.40 -10.10 -10.06
N CYS A 283 13.59 -9.41 -10.86
CA CYS A 283 12.14 -9.30 -10.66
C CYS A 283 11.40 -10.61 -10.88
N ALA A 284 11.90 -11.52 -11.74
CA ALA A 284 11.32 -12.84 -11.93
C ALA A 284 11.38 -13.71 -10.66
N GLN A 285 12.35 -13.44 -9.79
CA GLN A 285 12.57 -14.18 -8.53
C GLN A 285 11.77 -13.58 -7.36
N LEU A 286 11.20 -12.38 -7.50
CA LEU A 286 10.45 -11.73 -6.42
C LEU A 286 9.00 -12.24 -6.41
N PRO A 287 8.45 -12.53 -5.22
CA PRO A 287 7.05 -12.88 -5.09
C PRO A 287 6.15 -11.72 -5.48
N GLU A 288 5.00 -12.00 -6.08
CA GLU A 288 3.97 -10.99 -6.30
C GLU A 288 3.15 -10.80 -5.02
N ALA A 289 3.04 -9.56 -4.57
CA ALA A 289 2.19 -9.19 -3.46
C ALA A 289 0.75 -9.02 -3.96
N LEU A 290 -0.06 -10.04 -3.80
CA LEU A 290 -1.48 -10.05 -4.18
C LEU A 290 -2.36 -9.99 -2.93
N GLY A 291 -3.34 -9.10 -2.94
CA GLY A 291 -4.28 -8.94 -1.84
C GLY A 291 -5.72 -8.77 -2.32
N LEU A 292 -6.65 -9.33 -1.55
CA LEU A 292 -8.08 -9.12 -1.69
C LEU A 292 -8.58 -8.16 -0.62
N LYS A 293 -9.51 -7.28 -0.98
CA LYS A 293 -10.22 -6.39 -0.06
C LYS A 293 -11.70 -6.62 -0.17
N VAL A 294 -12.35 -6.73 0.99
CA VAL A 294 -13.82 -6.70 1.07
C VAL A 294 -14.22 -5.34 1.65
N HIS A 295 -15.08 -4.64 0.92
CA HIS A 295 -15.67 -3.39 1.37
C HIS A 295 -17.09 -3.67 1.85
N LEU A 296 -17.39 -3.23 3.05
CA LEU A 296 -18.71 -3.42 3.68
C LEU A 296 -19.29 -2.07 4.04
N LEU A 297 -20.59 -1.92 3.81
CA LEU A 297 -21.39 -0.85 4.40
C LEU A 297 -22.15 -1.40 5.59
N SER A 298 -22.02 -0.76 6.75
CA SER A 298 -22.72 -1.14 7.98
C SER A 298 -23.61 -0.01 8.47
N ASP A 299 -24.73 -0.37 9.07
CA ASP A 299 -25.64 0.56 9.74
C ASP A 299 -25.13 1.02 11.12
N ILE A 300 -24.19 0.28 11.68
CA ILE A 300 -23.59 0.54 12.99
C ILE A 300 -22.07 0.60 12.88
N SER A 301 -21.43 1.30 13.82
CA SER A 301 -19.97 1.27 13.93
C SER A 301 -19.52 -0.05 14.57
N LEU A 302 -18.68 -0.80 13.85
CA LEU A 302 -18.14 -2.09 14.32
C LEU A 302 -16.73 -1.96 14.90
N ILE A 303 -16.00 -0.91 14.53
CA ILE A 303 -14.65 -0.63 15.03
C ILE A 303 -14.67 0.74 15.70
N PRO A 304 -14.51 0.82 17.04
CA PRO A 304 -14.71 2.07 17.79
C PRO A 304 -13.44 2.94 17.88
N HIS A 305 -12.60 2.96 16.85
CA HIS A 305 -11.38 3.78 16.77
C HIS A 305 -10.97 4.02 15.32
N LYS A 306 -9.99 4.92 15.09
CA LYS A 306 -9.50 5.29 13.76
C LYS A 306 -8.31 4.46 13.28
N GLY A 307 -7.78 3.57 14.13
CA GLY A 307 -6.66 2.70 13.81
C GLY A 307 -7.09 1.42 13.09
N ILE A 308 -6.15 0.48 12.98
CA ILE A 308 -6.35 -0.82 12.35
C ILE A 308 -6.81 -1.82 13.42
N MET A 309 -7.82 -2.62 13.14
CA MET A 309 -8.11 -3.85 13.88
C MET A 309 -7.35 -4.99 13.22
N TYR A 310 -6.28 -5.46 13.85
CA TYR A 310 -5.52 -6.63 13.41
C TYR A 310 -6.21 -7.91 13.84
N CYS A 311 -6.32 -8.88 12.95
CA CYS A 311 -7.00 -10.15 13.19
C CYS A 311 -5.96 -11.26 13.38
N LEU A 312 -5.91 -11.87 14.57
CA LEU A 312 -4.91 -12.88 14.94
C LEU A 312 -5.46 -14.30 14.82
N ASP A 313 -6.78 -14.46 14.85
CA ASP A 313 -7.51 -15.73 14.90
C ASP A 313 -8.38 -15.98 13.66
N THR A 314 -8.11 -15.29 12.56
CA THR A 314 -8.76 -15.46 11.26
C THR A 314 -7.95 -16.33 10.31
N ARG A 315 -8.62 -16.91 9.31
CA ARG A 315 -7.96 -17.73 8.28
C ARG A 315 -7.28 -16.88 7.20
N ARG A 316 -7.90 -15.76 6.82
CA ARG A 316 -7.48 -14.92 5.70
C ARG A 316 -7.34 -13.45 6.07
N ILE A 317 -8.33 -12.85 6.71
CA ILE A 317 -8.34 -11.42 7.00
C ILE A 317 -7.22 -11.07 7.98
N ALA A 318 -6.28 -10.25 7.52
CA ALA A 318 -5.15 -9.79 8.35
C ALA A 318 -5.52 -8.58 9.21
N GLY A 319 -6.46 -7.77 8.73
CA GLY A 319 -6.93 -6.60 9.46
C GLY A 319 -8.05 -5.88 8.75
N ILE A 320 -8.72 -5.01 9.51
CA ILE A 320 -9.87 -4.22 9.06
C ILE A 320 -9.70 -2.77 9.53
N VAL A 321 -10.12 -1.84 8.69
CA VAL A 321 -10.21 -0.42 9.03
C VAL A 321 -11.63 0.08 8.82
N GLN A 322 -12.06 1.05 9.62
CA GLN A 322 -13.32 1.78 9.44
C GLN A 322 -13.01 3.26 9.18
N PRO A 323 -12.68 3.64 7.91
CA PRO A 323 -12.20 4.98 7.60
C PRO A 323 -13.26 6.06 7.85
N THR A 324 -14.55 5.71 7.88
CA THR A 324 -15.64 6.63 8.26
C THR A 324 -15.56 7.13 9.70
N ASN A 325 -14.76 6.52 10.58
CA ASN A 325 -14.48 7.07 11.91
C ASN A 325 -13.63 8.36 11.87
N ALA A 326 -12.91 8.57 10.78
CA ALA A 326 -12.12 9.78 10.56
C ALA A 326 -12.78 10.74 9.56
N ASP A 327 -13.48 10.21 8.56
CA ASP A 327 -14.22 11.00 7.58
C ASP A 327 -15.54 10.31 7.19
N PRO A 328 -16.66 10.70 7.82
CA PRO A 328 -17.99 10.13 7.52
C PRO A 328 -18.41 10.26 6.05
N ARG A 329 -17.85 11.22 5.30
CA ARG A 329 -18.19 11.44 3.88
C ARG A 329 -17.72 10.31 2.94
N LEU A 330 -16.94 9.34 3.45
CA LEU A 330 -16.51 8.17 2.69
C LEU A 330 -17.63 7.14 2.48
N ALA A 331 -18.77 7.31 3.14
CA ALA A 331 -19.98 6.49 2.98
C ALA A 331 -21.24 7.38 2.90
N PRO A 332 -22.39 6.83 2.48
CA PRO A 332 -23.67 7.50 2.60
C PRO A 332 -23.98 7.89 4.05
N ALA A 333 -24.86 8.90 4.23
CA ALA A 333 -25.28 9.32 5.54
C ALA A 333 -25.79 8.12 6.38
N SER A 334 -25.44 8.10 7.66
CA SER A 334 -25.80 7.03 8.61
C SER A 334 -25.22 5.64 8.26
N LYS A 335 -24.24 5.56 7.38
CA LYS A 335 -23.53 4.31 7.09
C LYS A 335 -22.05 4.40 7.47
N HIS A 336 -21.49 3.24 7.80
CA HIS A 336 -20.07 3.08 8.10
C HIS A 336 -19.43 2.23 7.02
N LEU A 337 -18.31 2.71 6.45
CA LEU A 337 -17.51 1.93 5.51
C LEU A 337 -16.44 1.18 6.30
N LEU A 338 -16.41 -0.15 6.14
CA LEU A 338 -15.32 -1.00 6.61
C LEU A 338 -14.57 -1.56 5.41
N ILE A 339 -13.27 -1.71 5.55
CA ILE A 339 -12.41 -2.27 4.51
C ILE A 339 -11.51 -3.31 5.16
N SER A 340 -11.71 -4.58 4.79
CA SER A 340 -10.80 -5.66 5.17
C SER A 340 -9.65 -5.82 4.18
N HIS A 341 -8.58 -6.45 4.61
CA HIS A 341 -7.46 -6.83 3.76
C HIS A 341 -6.95 -8.22 4.10
N GLN A 342 -6.68 -9.02 3.07
CA GLN A 342 -6.08 -10.34 3.15
C GLN A 342 -5.07 -10.57 2.03
N VAL A 343 -4.10 -11.45 2.26
CA VAL A 343 -3.21 -11.96 1.22
C VAL A 343 -3.93 -13.09 0.48
N ILE A 344 -3.84 -13.10 -0.84
CA ILE A 344 -4.36 -14.18 -1.68
C ILE A 344 -3.37 -15.36 -1.61
N GLN A 345 -3.87 -16.53 -1.24
CA GLN A 345 -3.11 -17.77 -1.15
C GLN A 345 -3.57 -18.83 -2.18
N SER A 346 -4.76 -18.63 -2.78
CA SER A 346 -5.30 -19.47 -3.84
C SER A 346 -5.51 -18.68 -5.12
N THR A 347 -5.42 -19.31 -6.27
CA THR A 347 -5.81 -18.71 -7.57
C THR A 347 -7.32 -18.64 -7.75
N ASP A 348 -8.08 -19.37 -6.94
CA ASP A 348 -9.55 -19.32 -6.92
C ASP A 348 -10.02 -18.12 -6.07
N LEU A 349 -10.40 -17.06 -6.77
CA LEU A 349 -10.91 -15.85 -6.13
C LEU A 349 -12.28 -16.04 -5.47
N ALA A 350 -13.07 -17.03 -5.89
CA ALA A 350 -14.36 -17.35 -5.26
C ALA A 350 -14.13 -18.00 -3.89
N GLU A 351 -13.17 -18.90 -3.79
CA GLU A 351 -12.73 -19.48 -2.52
C GLU A 351 -12.19 -18.40 -1.57
N GLU A 352 -11.28 -17.57 -2.04
CA GLU A 352 -10.70 -16.48 -1.23
C GLU A 352 -11.76 -15.51 -0.70
N ARG A 353 -12.78 -15.20 -1.53
CA ARG A 353 -13.93 -14.38 -1.12
C ARG A 353 -14.79 -15.11 -0.07
N ALA A 354 -15.06 -16.40 -0.26
CA ALA A 354 -15.85 -17.18 0.69
C ALA A 354 -15.17 -17.26 2.06
N LEU A 355 -13.85 -17.47 2.10
CA LEU A 355 -13.05 -17.45 3.33
C LEU A 355 -13.06 -16.07 4.01
N ALA A 356 -12.96 -14.99 3.24
CA ALA A 356 -13.08 -13.63 3.79
C ALA A 356 -14.45 -13.39 4.44
N LEU A 357 -15.53 -13.81 3.80
CA LEU A 357 -16.88 -13.67 4.35
C LEU A 357 -17.07 -14.51 5.61
N ALA A 358 -16.52 -15.73 5.64
CA ALA A 358 -16.52 -16.58 6.84
C ALA A 358 -15.75 -15.94 8.00
N ASP A 359 -14.59 -15.35 7.73
CA ASP A 359 -13.82 -14.59 8.74
C ASP A 359 -14.61 -13.40 9.28
N LEU A 360 -15.28 -12.62 8.40
CA LEU A 360 -16.11 -11.47 8.81
C LEU A 360 -17.28 -11.91 9.68
N HIS A 361 -17.87 -13.05 9.38
CA HIS A 361 -18.92 -13.63 10.19
C HIS A 361 -18.39 -14.05 11.57
N THR A 362 -17.20 -14.64 11.63
CA THR A 362 -16.53 -15.00 12.89
C THR A 362 -16.20 -13.77 13.74
N LEU A 363 -15.72 -12.70 13.09
CA LEU A 363 -15.30 -11.46 13.77
C LEU A 363 -16.47 -10.65 14.36
N PHE A 364 -17.60 -10.61 13.65
CA PHE A 364 -18.71 -9.70 14.00
C PHE A 364 -20.03 -10.43 14.30
N GLY A 365 -20.10 -11.74 14.10
CA GLY A 365 -21.25 -12.57 14.44
C GLY A 365 -22.56 -12.08 13.83
N GLU A 366 -23.62 -12.01 14.65
CA GLU A 366 -24.94 -11.52 14.22
C GLU A 366 -24.92 -10.08 13.72
N SER A 367 -24.00 -9.23 14.20
CA SER A 367 -23.88 -7.84 13.75
C SER A 367 -23.51 -7.78 12.27
N PHE A 368 -22.67 -8.71 11.78
CA PHE A 368 -22.36 -8.82 10.36
C PHE A 368 -23.61 -9.15 9.54
N THR A 369 -24.38 -10.16 9.95
CA THR A 369 -25.57 -10.60 9.22
C THR A 369 -26.69 -9.57 9.21
N ARG A 370 -26.87 -8.84 10.33
CA ARG A 370 -27.98 -7.88 10.48
C ARG A 370 -27.70 -6.51 9.90
N HIS A 371 -26.44 -6.05 9.95
CA HIS A 371 -26.11 -4.65 9.70
C HIS A 371 -25.16 -4.41 8.52
N CYS A 372 -24.53 -5.45 7.95
CA CYS A 372 -23.57 -5.30 6.85
C CYS A 372 -24.14 -5.71 5.49
N ARG A 373 -23.73 -4.97 4.47
CA ARG A 373 -24.04 -5.23 3.05
C ARG A 373 -22.79 -5.08 2.19
#